data_e35bf9950fe63835ca161f7829295cc3
#
_entry.id   e35bf9950fe63835ca161f7829295cc3
#
_cell.length_a   1.000
_cell.length_b   1.000
_cell.length_c   1.000
_cell.angle_alpha   90.00
_cell.angle_beta   90.00
_cell.angle_gamma   90.00
#
_symmetry.space_group_name_H-M   'P 1'
#
loop_
_entity.id
_entity.type
_entity.pdbx_description
1 polymer ?
#
loop_
_entity_poly.entity_id
_entity_poly.type
_entity_poly.pdbx_seq_one_letter_code
_entity_poly.pdbx_strand_id
1 'polypeptide(L)'
;SVHDISSYPIKVSWEPAPDVPDEENELVVFGTNNPVPSTKILTFYRKEPFTLDASYAETETLPVGTNPWLGRVTIKNVAPNAQGEHSIVKVKARLNLHGVLNVESAYTVDEIEKEEEVPVVDPAAPEGSEPKLEKRLVKKLQRKDDLPIVSGIGLHDDSMIAALKEEEGKLYAADKLVADTEDRKNALEEYVYDTRSKLEGRYAQFV
;
A
#
# COMPACT_ATOMS: atom_id res chain seq x y z
N SER A 1 14.42 -12.63 18.77
CA SER A 1 13.43 -12.18 17.78
C SER A 1 13.98 -12.47 16.38
N VAL A 2 13.21 -13.15 15.57
CA VAL A 2 13.55 -13.36 14.16
C VAL A 2 13.10 -12.11 13.41
N HIS A 3 14.03 -11.49 12.67
CA HIS A 3 13.71 -10.36 11.78
C HIS A 3 13.86 -10.86 10.35
N ASP A 4 12.80 -10.78 9.59
CA ASP A 4 12.83 -11.05 8.16
C ASP A 4 13.45 -9.87 7.42
N ILE A 5 14.15 -10.17 6.33
CA ILE A 5 14.81 -9.18 5.47
C ILE A 5 14.35 -9.36 4.03
N SER A 6 14.29 -8.26 3.27
CA SER A 6 14.13 -8.27 1.82
C SER A 6 15.52 -8.27 1.17
N SER A 7 15.80 -9.29 0.36
CA SER A 7 17.11 -9.48 -0.26
C SER A 7 17.33 -8.55 -1.46
N TYR A 8 16.27 -8.12 -2.12
CA TYR A 8 16.35 -7.36 -3.38
C TYR A 8 16.03 -5.89 -3.15
N PRO A 9 16.92 -4.97 -3.56
CA PRO A 9 16.68 -3.55 -3.42
C PRO A 9 15.59 -3.08 -4.37
N ILE A 10 14.73 -2.17 -3.87
CA ILE A 10 13.61 -1.61 -4.61
C ILE A 10 13.86 -0.12 -4.84
N LYS A 11 13.74 0.30 -6.09
CA LYS A 11 13.78 1.70 -6.50
C LYS A 11 12.42 2.20 -6.96
N VAL A 12 12.22 3.49 -6.81
CA VAL A 12 11.10 4.23 -7.36
C VAL A 12 11.64 5.26 -8.32
N SER A 13 11.03 5.38 -9.47
CA SER A 13 11.39 6.36 -10.50
C SER A 13 10.17 7.21 -10.86
N TRP A 14 10.42 8.42 -11.35
CA TRP A 14 9.39 9.39 -11.72
C TRP A 14 9.89 10.33 -12.82
N GLU A 15 8.96 11.03 -13.46
CA GLU A 15 9.29 12.12 -14.35
C GLU A 15 9.58 13.38 -13.53
N PRO A 16 10.74 14.05 -13.75
CA PRO A 16 11.03 15.32 -13.10
C PRO A 16 9.97 16.36 -13.38
N ALA A 17 9.71 17.26 -12.41
CA ALA A 17 8.83 18.38 -12.66
C ALA A 17 9.44 19.33 -13.70
N PRO A 18 8.67 19.85 -14.67
CA PRO A 18 9.18 20.71 -15.75
C PRO A 18 9.92 21.95 -15.24
N ASP A 19 9.55 22.42 -14.04
CA ASP A 19 10.08 23.64 -13.45
C ASP A 19 11.26 23.38 -12.48
N VAL A 20 11.71 22.12 -12.33
CA VAL A 20 12.79 21.72 -11.43
C VAL A 20 13.88 21.00 -12.25
N PRO A 21 14.82 21.74 -12.84
CA PRO A 21 15.72 21.20 -13.85
C PRO A 21 16.73 20.15 -13.38
N ASP A 22 17.06 20.12 -12.08
CA ASP A 22 18.07 19.22 -11.50
C ASP A 22 17.47 18.19 -10.54
N GLU A 23 16.18 17.87 -10.68
CA GLU A 23 15.56 16.87 -9.84
C GLU A 23 16.05 15.47 -10.21
N GLU A 24 16.47 14.72 -9.20
CA GLU A 24 16.70 13.27 -9.34
C GLU A 24 15.40 12.60 -9.79
N ASN A 25 15.49 11.66 -10.72
CA ASN A 25 14.34 10.96 -11.29
C ASN A 25 14.17 9.53 -10.80
N GLU A 26 15.06 9.07 -9.93
CA GLU A 26 14.94 7.75 -9.28
C GLU A 26 15.60 7.75 -7.89
N LEU A 27 15.12 6.87 -7.04
CA LEU A 27 15.67 6.67 -5.68
C LEU A 27 15.51 5.22 -5.27
N VAL A 28 16.57 4.62 -4.72
CA VAL A 28 16.48 3.33 -4.03
C VAL A 28 15.83 3.56 -2.66
N VAL A 29 14.58 3.15 -2.52
CA VAL A 29 13.77 3.37 -1.31
C VAL A 29 14.08 2.33 -0.25
N PHE A 30 14.19 1.06 -0.66
CA PHE A 30 14.55 -0.05 0.20
C PHE A 30 15.80 -0.71 -0.35
N GLY A 31 16.88 -0.69 0.44
CA GLY A 31 18.16 -1.28 0.06
C GLY A 31 18.21 -2.80 0.20
N THR A 32 19.32 -3.40 -0.19
CA THR A 32 19.61 -4.82 0.02
C THR A 32 19.56 -5.17 1.50
N ASN A 33 18.97 -6.31 1.86
CA ASN A 33 18.81 -6.77 3.24
C ASN A 33 18.00 -5.81 4.13
N ASN A 34 17.10 -5.04 3.55
CA ASN A 34 16.24 -4.15 4.31
C ASN A 34 15.31 -4.96 5.23
N PRO A 35 15.23 -4.63 6.53
CA PRO A 35 14.30 -5.31 7.42
C PRO A 35 12.85 -5.11 6.99
N VAL A 36 12.02 -6.14 7.15
CA VAL A 36 10.60 -6.10 6.86
C VAL A 36 9.79 -6.39 8.13
N PRO A 37 8.69 -5.68 8.40
CA PRO A 37 8.12 -4.60 7.59
C PRO A 37 8.92 -3.30 7.74
N SER A 38 8.94 -2.47 6.70
CA SER A 38 9.63 -1.18 6.71
C SER A 38 8.79 -0.12 6.02
N THR A 39 8.88 1.11 6.53
CA THR A 39 8.13 2.24 5.98
C THR A 39 9.09 3.40 5.68
N LYS A 40 8.92 4.01 4.51
CA LYS A 40 9.67 5.20 4.08
C LYS A 40 8.70 6.28 3.63
N ILE A 41 9.08 7.53 3.88
CA ILE A 41 8.32 8.69 3.39
C ILE A 41 9.18 9.41 2.36
N LEU A 42 8.66 9.49 1.14
CA LEU A 42 9.25 10.23 0.04
C LEU A 42 8.65 11.62 -0.01
N THR A 43 9.45 12.61 -0.35
CA THR A 43 9.01 14.01 -0.46
C THR A 43 9.18 14.47 -1.89
N PHE A 44 8.10 15.02 -2.46
CA PHE A 44 8.07 15.56 -3.80
C PHE A 44 7.56 17.00 -3.77
N TYR A 45 8.05 17.80 -4.70
CA TYR A 45 7.58 19.17 -4.94
C TYR A 45 6.83 19.18 -6.25
N ARG A 46 5.49 19.30 -6.22
CA ARG A 46 4.64 19.16 -7.41
C ARG A 46 3.51 20.18 -7.42
N LYS A 47 3.12 20.58 -8.64
CA LYS A 47 1.94 21.42 -8.91
C LYS A 47 0.82 20.63 -9.58
N GLU A 48 1.14 19.46 -10.11
CA GLU A 48 0.25 18.63 -10.93
C GLU A 48 0.30 17.18 -10.44
N PRO A 49 -0.71 16.36 -10.77
CA PRO A 49 -0.66 14.92 -10.55
C PRO A 49 0.58 14.30 -11.19
N PHE A 50 1.15 13.31 -10.54
CA PHE A 50 2.35 12.63 -11.00
C PHE A 50 2.30 11.13 -10.75
N THR A 51 3.17 10.40 -11.44
CA THR A 51 3.22 8.95 -11.41
C THR A 51 4.58 8.48 -10.92
N LEU A 52 4.55 7.43 -10.09
CA LEU A 52 5.72 6.72 -9.59
C LEU A 52 5.74 5.32 -10.18
N ASP A 53 6.87 4.89 -10.71
CA ASP A 53 7.13 3.53 -11.13
C ASP A 53 8.05 2.84 -10.13
N ALA A 54 7.63 1.68 -9.65
CA ALA A 54 8.42 0.86 -8.74
C ALA A 54 9.04 -0.32 -9.49
N SER A 55 10.31 -0.58 -9.24
CA SER A 55 11.05 -1.70 -9.81
C SER A 55 12.16 -2.16 -8.88
N TYR A 56 12.66 -3.37 -9.12
CA TYR A 56 13.91 -3.80 -8.48
C TYR A 56 15.09 -2.99 -9.03
N ALA A 57 15.98 -2.56 -8.15
CA ALA A 57 17.12 -1.73 -8.52
C ALA A 57 18.23 -2.52 -9.20
N GLU A 58 18.45 -3.77 -8.76
CA GLU A 58 19.50 -4.67 -9.26
C GLU A 58 18.88 -5.84 -10.00
N THR A 59 18.71 -5.71 -11.30
CA THR A 59 18.06 -6.73 -12.14
C THR A 59 18.89 -7.97 -12.34
N GLU A 60 20.22 -7.85 -12.25
CA GLU A 60 21.18 -8.95 -12.47
C GLU A 60 21.15 -9.98 -11.33
N THR A 61 20.74 -9.58 -10.14
CA THR A 61 20.65 -10.45 -8.97
C THR A 61 19.33 -11.20 -8.86
N LEU A 62 18.35 -10.84 -9.70
CA LEU A 62 17.02 -11.46 -9.68
C LEU A 62 17.05 -12.88 -10.25
N PRO A 63 16.18 -13.77 -9.74
CA PRO A 63 15.98 -15.09 -10.36
C PRO A 63 15.58 -14.98 -11.82
N VAL A 64 16.04 -15.92 -12.63
CA VAL A 64 15.73 -15.96 -14.07
C VAL A 64 14.21 -15.98 -14.30
N GLY A 65 13.72 -15.08 -15.15
CA GLY A 65 12.30 -14.97 -15.46
C GLY A 65 11.52 -14.03 -14.52
N THR A 66 12.17 -13.42 -13.53
CA THR A 66 11.52 -12.42 -12.67
C THR A 66 11.33 -11.11 -13.43
N ASN A 67 10.10 -10.59 -13.42
CA ASN A 67 9.84 -9.24 -13.94
C ASN A 67 10.41 -8.20 -12.97
N PRO A 68 11.35 -7.34 -13.41
CA PRO A 68 11.93 -6.31 -12.55
C PRO A 68 10.94 -5.18 -12.21
N TRP A 69 9.91 -4.96 -13.02
CA TRP A 69 8.90 -3.95 -12.76
C TRP A 69 7.87 -4.45 -11.75
N LEU A 70 7.65 -3.69 -10.68
CA LEU A 70 6.73 -4.03 -9.59
C LEU A 70 5.36 -3.40 -9.77
N GLY A 71 5.28 -2.21 -10.35
CA GLY A 71 4.01 -1.54 -10.60
C GLY A 71 4.11 -0.04 -10.71
N ARG A 72 2.96 0.58 -10.92
CA ARG A 72 2.81 2.02 -11.12
C ARG A 72 1.79 2.59 -10.17
N VAL A 73 2.10 3.74 -9.56
CA VAL A 73 1.21 4.47 -8.67
C VAL A 73 1.06 5.89 -9.18
N THR A 74 -0.18 6.33 -9.36
CA THR A 74 -0.49 7.72 -9.73
C THR A 74 -1.08 8.44 -8.54
N ILE A 75 -0.48 9.56 -8.15
CA ILE A 75 -0.97 10.46 -7.11
C ILE A 75 -1.80 11.54 -7.80
N LYS A 76 -3.10 11.59 -7.49
CA LYS A 76 -4.06 12.50 -8.10
C LYS A 76 -4.33 13.71 -7.21
N ASN A 77 -5.03 14.69 -7.79
CA ASN A 77 -5.50 15.90 -7.10
C ASN A 77 -4.37 16.76 -6.48
N VAL A 78 -3.16 16.62 -6.97
CA VAL A 78 -2.08 17.55 -6.62
C VAL A 78 -2.37 18.89 -7.28
N ALA A 79 -2.31 19.95 -6.51
CA ALA A 79 -2.53 21.32 -6.96
C ALA A 79 -1.43 22.23 -6.39
N PRO A 80 -1.17 23.38 -7.01
CA PRO A 80 -0.26 24.38 -6.46
C PRO A 80 -0.69 24.79 -5.04
N ASN A 81 0.27 25.26 -4.24
CA ASN A 81 -0.01 25.83 -2.92
C ASN A 81 -0.77 27.17 -3.02
N ALA A 82 -1.11 27.78 -1.90
CA ALA A 82 -1.84 29.04 -1.85
C ALA A 82 -1.11 30.22 -2.54
N GLN A 83 0.20 30.09 -2.72
CA GLN A 83 1.06 31.08 -3.40
C GLN A 83 1.23 30.78 -4.90
N GLY A 84 0.64 29.69 -5.41
CA GLY A 84 0.80 29.25 -6.80
C GLY A 84 2.12 28.50 -7.06
N GLU A 85 2.84 28.14 -6.01
CA GLU A 85 4.09 27.40 -6.07
C GLU A 85 3.86 25.88 -5.91
N HIS A 86 4.95 25.10 -5.94
CA HIS A 86 4.88 23.65 -5.72
C HIS A 86 4.37 23.32 -4.32
N SER A 87 3.41 22.42 -4.25
CA SER A 87 2.99 21.81 -2.99
C SER A 87 4.00 20.75 -2.56
N ILE A 88 4.25 20.68 -1.27
CA ILE A 88 5.07 19.60 -0.68
C ILE A 88 4.19 18.36 -0.52
N VAL A 89 4.49 17.32 -1.30
CA VAL A 89 3.75 16.06 -1.29
C VAL A 89 4.59 15.01 -0.58
N LYS A 90 4.01 14.38 0.44
CA LYS A 90 4.59 13.26 1.16
C LYS A 90 3.90 11.97 0.70
N VAL A 91 4.70 11.00 0.28
CA VAL A 91 4.23 9.68 -0.16
C VAL A 91 4.78 8.62 0.79
N LYS A 92 3.89 7.90 1.47
CA LYS A 92 4.24 6.86 2.42
C LYS A 92 4.29 5.51 1.72
N ALA A 93 5.49 5.00 1.49
CA ALA A 93 5.74 3.68 0.92
C ALA A 93 6.06 2.67 2.04
N ARG A 94 5.46 1.50 1.96
CA ARG A 94 5.66 0.40 2.91
C ARG A 94 6.05 -0.88 2.21
N LEU A 95 7.08 -1.51 2.72
CA LEU A 95 7.46 -2.88 2.41
C LEU A 95 6.86 -3.78 3.50
N ASN A 96 5.94 -4.68 3.15
CA ASN A 96 5.28 -5.54 4.11
C ASN A 96 6.13 -6.77 4.50
N LEU A 97 5.63 -7.60 5.41
CA LEU A 97 6.30 -8.83 5.87
C LEU A 97 6.59 -9.84 4.75
N HIS A 98 5.89 -9.75 3.63
CA HIS A 98 6.07 -10.62 2.47
C HIS A 98 7.01 -10.03 1.41
N GLY A 99 7.65 -8.88 1.71
CA GLY A 99 8.52 -8.18 0.77
C GLY A 99 7.77 -7.48 -0.38
N VAL A 100 6.46 -7.26 -0.22
CA VAL A 100 5.63 -6.57 -1.22
C VAL A 100 5.60 -5.08 -0.91
N LEU A 101 5.92 -4.28 -1.93
CA LEU A 101 5.84 -2.82 -1.86
C LEU A 101 4.38 -2.37 -1.99
N ASN A 102 3.96 -1.47 -1.12
CA ASN A 102 2.68 -0.78 -1.18
C ASN A 102 2.85 0.71 -0.89
N VAL A 103 2.11 1.56 -1.58
CA VAL A 103 1.97 2.97 -1.24
C VAL A 103 0.70 3.12 -0.40
N GLU A 104 0.88 3.38 0.89
CA GLU A 104 -0.23 3.43 1.85
C GLU A 104 -1.02 4.73 1.78
N SER A 105 -0.33 5.85 1.61
CA SER A 105 -0.96 7.18 1.58
C SER A 105 -0.08 8.20 0.89
N ALA A 106 -0.71 9.22 0.33
CA ALA A 106 -0.07 10.45 -0.10
C ALA A 106 -0.84 11.64 0.46
N TYR A 107 -0.14 12.67 0.87
CA TYR A 107 -0.74 13.87 1.45
C TYR A 107 0.14 15.09 1.21
N THR A 108 -0.49 16.27 1.22
CA THR A 108 0.22 17.54 1.19
C THR A 108 0.54 18.02 2.60
N VAL A 109 1.61 18.77 2.72
CA VAL A 109 1.99 19.46 3.96
C VAL A 109 2.22 20.95 3.68
N ASP A 110 1.81 21.78 4.61
CA ASP A 110 2.11 23.21 4.61
C ASP A 110 3.15 23.53 5.69
N GLU A 111 4.01 24.49 5.41
CA GLU A 111 4.90 25.06 6.42
C GLU A 111 4.10 26.07 7.24
N ILE A 112 3.98 25.80 8.53
CA ILE A 112 3.38 26.73 9.49
C ILE A 112 4.47 27.24 10.44
N GLU A 113 4.44 28.53 10.72
CA GLU A 113 5.25 29.12 11.75
C GLU A 113 4.54 28.97 13.09
N LYS A 114 5.12 28.25 14.03
CA LYS A 114 4.67 28.17 15.42
C LYS A 114 5.66 28.85 16.34
N GLU A 115 5.14 29.66 17.25
CA GLU A 115 5.93 30.14 18.37
C GLU A 115 6.18 28.97 19.34
N GLU A 116 7.43 28.58 19.52
CA GLU A 116 7.84 27.67 20.59
C GLU A 116 8.67 28.42 21.62
N GLU A 117 8.34 28.18 22.88
CA GLU A 117 9.16 28.65 24.00
C GLU A 117 10.34 27.70 24.15
N VAL A 118 11.53 28.15 23.76
CA VAL A 118 12.76 27.38 23.88
C VAL A 118 13.50 27.86 25.12
N PRO A 119 13.85 26.99 26.07
CA PRO A 119 14.67 27.39 27.19
C PRO A 119 16.08 27.73 26.70
N VAL A 120 16.46 28.99 26.79
CA VAL A 120 17.81 29.46 26.50
C VAL A 120 18.61 29.43 27.79
N VAL A 121 19.60 28.57 27.86
CA VAL A 121 20.59 28.56 28.94
C VAL A 121 21.66 29.59 28.57
N ASP A 122 21.68 30.71 29.27
CA ASP A 122 22.77 31.71 29.14
C ASP A 122 24.02 31.16 29.79
N PRO A 123 25.12 30.92 29.01
CA PRO A 123 26.36 30.37 29.55
C PRO A 123 27.05 31.26 30.60
N ALA A 124 26.52 32.51 30.79
CA ALA A 124 27.04 33.47 31.77
C ALA A 124 26.17 33.60 33.03
N ALA A 125 25.08 32.80 33.14
CA ALA A 125 24.19 32.86 34.30
C ALA A 125 24.76 32.03 35.48
N PRO A 126 24.67 32.51 36.74
CA PRO A 126 25.10 31.74 37.91
C PRO A 126 24.25 30.46 38.08
N GLU A 127 24.86 29.38 38.54
CA GLU A 127 24.22 28.10 38.87
C GLU A 127 22.99 28.35 39.77
N GLY A 128 21.79 28.05 39.23
CA GLY A 128 20.55 28.14 39.98
C GLY A 128 19.53 29.13 39.42
N SER A 129 19.80 29.85 38.32
CA SER A 129 18.80 30.70 37.67
C SER A 129 17.86 29.89 36.75
N GLU A 130 16.55 30.14 36.86
CA GLU A 130 15.53 29.54 35.98
C GLU A 130 15.84 29.91 34.51
N PRO A 131 15.74 28.93 33.58
CA PRO A 131 15.99 29.18 32.17
C PRO A 131 15.00 30.22 31.64
N LYS A 132 15.50 31.30 31.03
CA LYS A 132 14.66 32.28 30.36
C LYS A 132 14.03 31.60 29.12
N LEU A 133 12.71 31.56 29.05
CA LEU A 133 11.94 31.14 27.91
C LEU A 133 11.97 32.23 26.85
N GLU A 134 12.67 32.01 25.75
CA GLU A 134 12.57 32.86 24.57
C GLU A 134 11.58 32.23 23.57
N LYS A 135 10.66 33.04 23.10
CA LYS A 135 9.75 32.68 22.01
C LYS A 135 10.50 32.71 20.70
N ARG A 136 10.66 31.55 20.07
CA ARG A 136 11.23 31.44 18.73
C ARG A 136 10.17 30.96 17.76
N LEU A 137 10.13 31.59 16.58
CA LEU A 137 9.31 31.12 15.46
C LEU A 137 10.00 29.87 14.88
N VAL A 138 9.36 28.72 15.03
CA VAL A 138 9.83 27.46 14.48
C VAL A 138 8.90 27.06 13.33
N LYS A 139 9.50 26.83 12.16
CA LYS A 139 8.75 26.30 11.00
C LYS A 139 8.47 24.83 11.23
N LYS A 140 7.20 24.45 11.25
CA LYS A 140 6.75 23.06 11.34
C LYS A 140 5.93 22.70 10.11
N LEU A 141 6.11 21.46 9.65
CA LEU A 141 5.28 20.89 8.58
C LEU A 141 3.99 20.35 9.19
N GLN A 142 2.85 20.83 8.70
CA GLN A 142 1.54 20.35 9.09
C GLN A 142 0.88 19.62 7.90
N ARG A 143 0.36 18.41 8.14
CA ARG A 143 -0.45 17.69 7.16
C ARG A 143 -1.71 18.49 6.86
N LYS A 144 -2.03 18.62 5.56
CA LYS A 144 -3.15 19.40 5.06
C LYS A 144 -4.18 18.48 4.41
N ASP A 145 -3.96 18.08 3.17
CA ASP A 145 -4.93 17.34 2.38
C ASP A 145 -4.42 15.94 2.05
N ASP A 146 -5.32 14.95 2.13
CA ASP A 146 -5.04 13.61 1.66
C ASP A 146 -5.26 13.53 0.15
N LEU A 147 -4.32 12.88 -0.56
CA LEU A 147 -4.33 12.77 -2.00
C LEU A 147 -4.78 11.37 -2.41
N PRO A 148 -5.73 11.25 -3.37
CA PRO A 148 -6.11 9.96 -3.92
C PRO A 148 -4.95 9.28 -4.65
N ILE A 149 -4.81 7.98 -4.41
CA ILE A 149 -3.79 7.12 -5.00
C ILE A 149 -4.50 6.11 -5.91
N VAL A 150 -3.98 5.94 -7.13
CA VAL A 150 -4.42 4.89 -8.06
C VAL A 150 -3.25 4.00 -8.36
N SER A 151 -3.35 2.73 -7.97
CA SER A 151 -2.31 1.73 -8.22
C SER A 151 -2.57 1.00 -9.53
N GLY A 152 -1.49 0.72 -10.27
CA GLY A 152 -1.49 -0.14 -11.45
C GLY A 152 -1.15 -1.60 -11.14
N ILE A 153 -0.89 -2.38 -12.18
CA ILE A 153 -0.53 -3.81 -12.06
C ILE A 153 0.70 -3.95 -11.15
N GLY A 154 0.62 -4.87 -10.19
CA GLY A 154 1.69 -5.17 -9.23
C GLY A 154 1.63 -4.40 -7.91
N LEU A 155 0.92 -3.28 -7.86
CA LEU A 155 0.66 -2.50 -6.64
C LEU A 155 -0.86 -2.40 -6.46
N HIS A 156 -1.42 -3.25 -5.61
CA HIS A 156 -2.85 -3.28 -5.34
C HIS A 156 -3.20 -2.28 -4.22
N ASP A 157 -4.20 -1.47 -4.45
CA ASP A 157 -4.82 -0.68 -3.39
C ASP A 157 -5.86 -1.53 -2.62
N ASP A 158 -6.28 -1.06 -1.45
CA ASP A 158 -7.22 -1.78 -0.61
C ASP A 158 -8.60 -1.96 -1.27
N SER A 159 -9.01 -1.03 -2.13
CA SER A 159 -10.27 -1.10 -2.87
C SER A 159 -10.25 -2.20 -3.93
N MET A 160 -9.14 -2.35 -4.63
CA MET A 160 -8.93 -3.41 -5.61
C MET A 160 -8.86 -4.78 -4.95
N ILE A 161 -8.18 -4.88 -3.81
CA ILE A 161 -8.13 -6.12 -3.01
C ILE A 161 -9.54 -6.49 -2.52
N ALA A 162 -10.34 -5.52 -2.06
CA ALA A 162 -11.71 -5.75 -1.63
C ALA A 162 -12.60 -6.23 -2.78
N ALA A 163 -12.47 -5.64 -3.98
CA ALA A 163 -13.20 -6.06 -5.17
C ALA A 163 -12.84 -7.48 -5.60
N LEU A 164 -11.55 -7.83 -5.59
CA LEU A 164 -11.09 -9.19 -5.92
C LEU A 164 -11.60 -10.22 -4.91
N LYS A 165 -11.61 -9.91 -3.61
CA LYS A 165 -12.18 -10.77 -2.57
C LYS A 165 -13.69 -10.98 -2.74
N GLU A 166 -14.42 -9.95 -3.14
CA GLU A 166 -15.85 -10.06 -3.40
C GLU A 166 -16.12 -10.95 -4.61
N GLU A 167 -15.32 -10.82 -5.67
CA GLU A 167 -15.43 -11.66 -6.87
C GLU A 167 -15.10 -13.13 -6.56
N GLU A 168 -14.03 -13.39 -5.81
CA GLU A 168 -13.68 -14.73 -5.32
C GLU A 168 -14.79 -15.33 -4.47
N GLY A 169 -15.41 -14.53 -3.59
CA GLY A 169 -16.56 -14.95 -2.79
C GLY A 169 -17.75 -15.35 -3.63
N LYS A 170 -18.02 -14.65 -4.74
CA LYS A 170 -19.10 -15.00 -5.69
C LYS A 170 -18.81 -16.32 -6.42
N LEU A 171 -17.54 -16.52 -6.84
CA LEU A 171 -17.14 -17.77 -7.48
C LEU A 171 -17.27 -18.96 -6.52
N TYR A 172 -16.79 -18.81 -5.28
CA TYR A 172 -16.94 -19.85 -4.25
C TYR A 172 -18.40 -20.20 -3.96
N ALA A 173 -19.29 -19.21 -3.90
CA ALA A 173 -20.72 -19.44 -3.70
C ALA A 173 -21.35 -20.17 -4.88
N ALA A 174 -20.94 -19.87 -6.11
CA ALA A 174 -21.40 -20.58 -7.31
C ALA A 174 -20.92 -22.04 -7.33
N ASP A 175 -19.66 -22.29 -7.02
CA ASP A 175 -19.11 -23.64 -6.95
C ASP A 175 -19.79 -24.48 -5.88
N LYS A 176 -20.07 -23.90 -4.71
CA LYS A 176 -20.79 -24.56 -3.64
C LYS A 176 -22.22 -24.91 -4.06
N LEU A 177 -22.91 -24.01 -4.80
CA LEU A 177 -24.26 -24.30 -5.30
C LEU A 177 -24.26 -25.46 -6.27
N VAL A 178 -23.25 -25.56 -7.14
CA VAL A 178 -23.10 -26.70 -8.07
C VAL A 178 -22.89 -28.01 -7.28
N ALA A 179 -21.96 -28.00 -6.31
CA ALA A 179 -21.71 -29.18 -5.46
C ALA A 179 -22.97 -29.63 -4.71
N ASP A 180 -23.70 -28.69 -4.04
CA ASP A 180 -24.93 -28.97 -3.32
C ASP A 180 -26.03 -29.51 -4.27
N THR A 181 -26.04 -29.09 -5.52
CA THR A 181 -27.00 -29.55 -6.52
C THR A 181 -26.68 -30.98 -6.97
N GLU A 182 -25.41 -31.29 -7.20
CA GLU A 182 -24.95 -32.64 -7.55
C GLU A 182 -25.19 -33.62 -6.40
N ASP A 183 -24.92 -33.23 -5.16
CA ASP A 183 -25.18 -34.07 -3.99
C ASP A 183 -26.66 -34.38 -3.83
N ARG A 184 -27.55 -33.40 -4.05
CA ARG A 184 -29.01 -33.63 -4.02
C ARG A 184 -29.47 -34.55 -5.14
N LYS A 185 -28.89 -34.41 -6.33
CA LYS A 185 -29.18 -35.29 -7.47
C LYS A 185 -28.77 -36.72 -7.16
N ASN A 186 -27.55 -36.91 -6.64
CA ASN A 186 -27.05 -38.25 -6.27
C ASN A 186 -27.92 -38.88 -5.18
N ALA A 187 -28.31 -38.13 -4.15
CA ALA A 187 -29.20 -38.59 -3.10
C ALA A 187 -30.57 -39.01 -3.64
N LEU A 188 -31.11 -38.24 -4.59
CA LEU A 188 -32.38 -38.60 -5.26
C LEU A 188 -32.24 -39.87 -6.09
N GLU A 189 -31.18 -40.04 -6.85
CA GLU A 189 -30.92 -41.23 -7.62
C GLU A 189 -30.77 -42.46 -6.72
N GLU A 190 -30.04 -42.35 -5.62
CA GLU A 190 -29.91 -43.41 -4.62
C GLU A 190 -31.29 -43.79 -4.03
N TYR A 191 -32.11 -42.80 -3.69
CA TYR A 191 -33.46 -43.04 -3.19
C TYR A 191 -34.33 -43.75 -4.21
N VAL A 192 -34.26 -43.37 -5.47
CA VAL A 192 -35.03 -44.01 -6.58
C VAL A 192 -34.61 -45.47 -6.75
N TYR A 193 -33.30 -45.73 -6.76
CA TYR A 193 -32.77 -47.10 -6.87
C TYR A 193 -33.14 -47.96 -5.67
N ASP A 194 -33.04 -47.45 -4.46
CA ASP A 194 -33.42 -48.18 -3.24
C ASP A 194 -34.93 -48.50 -3.21
N THR A 195 -35.75 -47.54 -3.59
CA THR A 195 -37.19 -47.72 -3.67
C THR A 195 -37.58 -48.73 -4.71
N ARG A 196 -36.95 -48.66 -5.91
CA ARG A 196 -37.17 -49.64 -6.98
C ARG A 196 -36.80 -51.07 -6.57
N SER A 197 -35.62 -51.23 -5.94
CA SER A 197 -35.14 -52.51 -5.42
C SER A 197 -36.07 -53.09 -4.35
N LYS A 198 -36.64 -52.25 -3.49
CA LYS A 198 -37.62 -52.65 -2.47
C LYS A 198 -38.97 -53.10 -3.10
N LEU A 199 -39.41 -52.40 -4.15
CA LEU A 199 -40.63 -52.76 -4.88
C LEU A 199 -40.47 -54.10 -5.64
N GLU A 200 -39.34 -54.29 -6.30
CA GLU A 200 -39.03 -55.53 -7.03
C GLU A 200 -38.75 -56.74 -6.13
N GLY A 201 -38.28 -56.50 -4.93
CA GLY A 201 -37.90 -57.52 -3.94
C GLY A 201 -38.94 -57.70 -2.84
N ARG A 202 -38.83 -56.88 -1.80
CA ARG A 202 -39.52 -57.06 -0.52
C ARG A 202 -41.05 -56.85 -0.64
N TYR A 203 -41.50 -56.01 -1.56
CA TYR A 203 -42.91 -55.64 -1.73
C TYR A 203 -43.54 -56.21 -3.02
N ALA A 204 -42.80 -57.00 -3.79
CA ALA A 204 -43.27 -57.63 -5.05
C ALA A 204 -44.58 -58.44 -4.88
N GLN A 205 -44.87 -58.94 -3.66
CA GLN A 205 -46.09 -59.67 -3.36
C GLN A 205 -47.28 -58.79 -3.00
N PHE A 206 -47.11 -57.48 -2.93
CA PHE A 206 -48.16 -56.51 -2.58
C PHE A 206 -48.45 -55.53 -3.73
N VAL A 207 -47.73 -55.60 -4.86
CA VAL A 207 -47.90 -54.90 -6.10
C VAL A 207 -48.31 -55.91 -7.18
#